data_ff1ad6cfddefdc14029ebc046d2330f6
#
_entry.id   ff1ad6cfddefdc14029ebc046d2330f6
#
_cell.length_a   1.000
_cell.length_b   1.000
_cell.length_c   1.000
_cell.angle_alpha   90.00
_cell.angle_beta   90.00
_cell.angle_gamma   90.00
#
_symmetry.space_group_name_H-M   'P 1'
#
loop_
_entity.id
_entity.type
_entity.pdbx_description
1 polymer ?
#
loop_
_entity_poly.entity_id
_entity_poly.type
_entity_poly.pdbx_seq_one_letter_code
_entity_poly.pdbx_strand_id
1 'polypeptide(L)'
;MNEFSNSILIKRAASLIKPRRIKDSLFADVGCVLLSQQNQIYCGVCAASGSNTFCAETAAIAAMITGGEYRIKKIVATWKDERGKTFVISPCGNCRQLMRETDESNLEAEVILDEKKNVLLKELLPYYDWWQEQQ
;
A
#
# COMPACT_ATOMS: atom_id res chain seq x y z
N MET A 1 1.57 18.70 16.82
CA MET A 1 1.76 17.27 16.51
C MET A 1 1.20 16.98 15.14
N ASN A 2 1.95 16.25 14.31
CA ASN A 2 1.54 15.94 12.95
C ASN A 2 0.71 14.65 12.93
N GLU A 3 -0.60 14.77 12.69
CA GLU A 3 -1.50 13.61 12.64
C GLU A 3 -1.23 12.67 11.45
N PHE A 4 -0.39 13.10 10.51
CA PHE A 4 -0.02 12.30 9.34
C PHE A 4 1.45 11.88 9.38
N SER A 5 2.03 11.82 10.59
CA SER A 5 3.41 11.34 10.73
C SER A 5 3.50 9.87 10.37
N ASN A 6 4.69 9.43 10.01
CA ASN A 6 4.91 8.02 9.68
C ASN A 6 4.46 7.10 10.81
N SER A 7 4.82 7.45 12.06
CA SER A 7 4.46 6.63 13.22
C SER A 7 2.95 6.45 13.35
N ILE A 8 2.19 7.53 13.18
CA ILE A 8 0.72 7.47 13.27
C ILE A 8 0.13 6.64 12.13
N LEU A 9 0.62 6.84 10.90
CA LEU A 9 0.11 6.09 9.76
C LEU A 9 0.45 4.60 9.88
N ILE A 10 1.65 4.27 10.36
CA ILE A 10 2.04 2.88 10.61
C ILE A 10 1.09 2.24 11.64
N LYS A 11 0.82 2.93 12.74
CA LYS A 11 -0.09 2.42 13.77
C LYS A 11 -1.50 2.22 13.25
N ARG A 12 -1.98 3.14 12.42
CA ARG A 12 -3.31 3.00 11.81
C ARG A 12 -3.37 1.80 10.89
N ALA A 13 -2.34 1.57 10.08
CA ALA A 13 -2.28 0.40 9.20
C ALA A 13 -2.28 -0.88 10.03
N ALA A 14 -1.48 -0.94 11.09
CA ALA A 14 -1.43 -2.10 11.97
C ALA A 14 -2.77 -2.36 12.65
N SER A 15 -3.51 -1.31 13.00
CA SER A 15 -4.81 -1.46 13.67
C SER A 15 -5.88 -2.11 12.80
N LEU A 16 -5.68 -2.14 11.48
CA LEU A 16 -6.61 -2.78 10.55
C LEU A 16 -6.46 -4.29 10.51
N ILE A 17 -5.35 -4.81 11.00
CA ILE A 17 -5.02 -6.23 10.89
C ILE A 17 -5.87 -7.04 11.85
N LYS A 18 -6.71 -7.94 11.29
CA LYS A 18 -7.55 -8.87 12.03
C LYS A 18 -7.57 -10.19 11.27
N PRO A 19 -6.50 -10.99 11.37
CA PRO A 19 -6.36 -12.17 10.53
C PRO A 19 -7.53 -13.15 10.74
N ARG A 20 -8.05 -13.64 9.63
CA ARG A 20 -9.11 -14.63 9.63
C ARG A 20 -8.75 -15.72 8.64
N ARG A 21 -8.62 -16.94 9.15
CA ARG A 21 -8.35 -18.12 8.31
C ARG A 21 -9.60 -18.95 8.21
N ILE A 22 -10.02 -19.29 7.00
CA ILE A 22 -11.13 -20.20 6.72
C ILE A 22 -10.61 -21.19 5.70
N LYS A 23 -10.40 -22.44 6.12
CA LYS A 23 -9.80 -23.48 5.28
C LYS A 23 -8.46 -22.99 4.73
N ASP A 24 -8.30 -22.88 3.42
CA ASP A 24 -7.06 -22.45 2.78
C ASP A 24 -7.01 -20.94 2.53
N SER A 25 -8.07 -20.21 2.90
CA SER A 25 -8.13 -18.77 2.71
C SER A 25 -7.64 -18.02 3.94
N LEU A 26 -6.92 -16.91 3.71
CA LEU A 26 -6.44 -16.05 4.77
C LEU A 26 -6.77 -14.61 4.41
N PHE A 27 -7.39 -13.90 5.36
CA PHE A 27 -7.82 -12.53 5.16
C PHE A 27 -7.21 -11.61 6.22
N ALA A 28 -6.89 -10.39 5.81
CA ALA A 28 -6.61 -9.27 6.71
C ALA A 28 -5.39 -9.44 7.62
N ASP A 29 -4.36 -10.14 7.17
CA ASP A 29 -3.08 -10.19 7.87
C ASP A 29 -2.14 -9.04 7.43
N VAL A 30 -2.52 -8.30 6.39
CA VAL A 30 -1.83 -7.08 5.97
C VAL A 30 -2.85 -5.93 5.96
N GLY A 31 -2.45 -4.80 6.53
CA GLY A 31 -3.25 -3.58 6.51
C GLY A 31 -2.49 -2.47 5.81
N CYS A 32 -3.19 -1.67 5.03
CA CYS A 32 -2.62 -0.54 4.30
C CYS A 32 -3.41 0.73 4.59
N VAL A 33 -2.68 1.81 4.79
CA VAL A 33 -3.24 3.15 4.91
C VAL A 33 -2.55 4.02 3.86
N LEU A 34 -3.33 4.77 3.11
CA LEU A 34 -2.78 5.79 2.24
C LEU A 34 -3.39 7.16 2.58
N LEU A 35 -2.57 8.18 2.45
CA LEU A 35 -2.96 9.57 2.58
C LEU A 35 -3.00 10.16 1.18
N SER A 36 -4.14 10.68 0.77
CA SER A 36 -4.28 11.30 -0.54
C SER A 36 -3.70 12.71 -0.55
N GLN A 37 -3.54 13.28 -1.74
CA GLN A 37 -3.07 14.66 -1.88
C GLN A 37 -4.05 15.68 -1.27
N GLN A 38 -5.31 15.29 -1.08
CA GLN A 38 -6.30 16.14 -0.41
C GLN A 38 -6.40 15.85 1.09
N ASN A 39 -5.41 15.13 1.64
CA ASN A 39 -5.32 14.78 3.06
C ASN A 39 -6.46 13.90 3.56
N GLN A 40 -7.02 13.08 2.68
CA GLN A 40 -7.99 12.06 3.06
C GLN A 40 -7.28 10.73 3.29
N ILE A 41 -7.75 9.96 4.29
CA ILE A 41 -7.19 8.65 4.60
C ILE A 41 -8.08 7.58 3.96
N TYR A 42 -7.44 6.64 3.25
CA TYR A 42 -8.10 5.46 2.69
C TYR A 42 -7.39 4.23 3.20
N CYS A 43 -8.16 3.20 3.53
CA CYS A 43 -7.65 2.00 4.17
C CYS A 43 -8.03 0.75 3.38
N GLY A 44 -7.25 -0.30 3.55
CA GLY A 44 -7.56 -1.58 2.96
C GLY A 44 -6.86 -2.72 3.68
N VAL A 45 -7.40 -3.91 3.52
CA VAL A 45 -6.77 -5.15 4.01
C VAL A 45 -6.68 -6.12 2.84
N CYS A 46 -5.80 -7.10 2.97
CA CYS A 46 -5.58 -8.08 1.92
C CYS A 46 -6.57 -9.23 2.00
N ALA A 47 -6.67 -9.98 0.92
CA ALA A 47 -7.38 -11.24 0.86
C ALA A 47 -6.58 -12.22 0.04
N ALA A 48 -6.55 -13.48 0.49
CA ALA A 48 -5.96 -14.59 -0.27
C ALA A 48 -6.95 -15.74 -0.20
N SER A 49 -7.78 -15.86 -1.23
CA SER A 49 -8.77 -16.95 -1.35
C SER A 49 -8.49 -17.76 -2.61
N GLY A 50 -9.20 -18.84 -2.79
CA GLY A 50 -9.03 -19.67 -3.98
C GLY A 50 -9.39 -18.97 -5.27
N SER A 51 -10.31 -17.99 -5.22
CA SER A 51 -10.78 -17.29 -6.43
C SER A 51 -10.24 -15.88 -6.56
N ASN A 52 -9.91 -15.25 -5.46
CA ASN A 52 -9.46 -13.84 -5.46
C ASN A 52 -8.34 -13.64 -4.46
N THR A 53 -7.27 -13.04 -4.96
CA THR A 53 -6.15 -12.63 -4.12
C THR A 53 -5.83 -11.19 -4.46
N PHE A 54 -5.77 -10.32 -3.45
CA PHE A 54 -5.37 -8.95 -3.65
C PHE A 54 -4.64 -8.42 -2.42
N CYS A 55 -3.75 -7.48 -2.67
CA CYS A 55 -2.96 -6.86 -1.63
C CYS A 55 -3.77 -5.79 -0.89
N ALA A 56 -3.37 -5.49 0.34
CA ALA A 56 -3.99 -4.42 1.12
C ALA A 56 -3.87 -3.08 0.40
N GLU A 57 -2.77 -2.84 -0.31
CA GLU A 57 -2.56 -1.62 -1.09
C GLU A 57 -3.60 -1.51 -2.21
N THR A 58 -3.89 -2.60 -2.90
CA THR A 58 -4.93 -2.63 -3.94
C THR A 58 -6.27 -2.22 -3.35
N ALA A 59 -6.61 -2.75 -2.17
CA ALA A 59 -7.88 -2.41 -1.50
C ALA A 59 -7.93 -0.94 -1.11
N ALA A 60 -6.85 -0.38 -0.57
CA ALA A 60 -6.79 1.03 -0.20
C ALA A 60 -6.89 1.94 -1.42
N ILE A 61 -6.21 1.57 -2.51
CA ILE A 61 -6.27 2.33 -3.77
C ILE A 61 -7.67 2.27 -4.35
N ALA A 62 -8.32 1.10 -4.31
CA ALA A 62 -9.70 0.96 -4.77
C ALA A 62 -10.65 1.87 -3.98
N ALA A 63 -10.46 1.94 -2.65
CA ALA A 63 -11.24 2.85 -1.82
C ALA A 63 -11.02 4.31 -2.20
N MET A 64 -9.78 4.69 -2.47
CA MET A 64 -9.43 6.04 -2.90
C MET A 64 -10.14 6.39 -4.23
N ILE A 65 -10.09 5.48 -5.21
CA ILE A 65 -10.73 5.66 -6.51
C ILE A 65 -12.26 5.78 -6.33
N THR A 66 -12.83 4.95 -5.46
CA THR A 66 -14.26 5.03 -5.13
C THR A 66 -14.61 6.41 -4.57
N GLY A 67 -13.72 7.00 -3.81
CA GLY A 67 -13.88 8.34 -3.26
C GLY A 67 -13.58 9.46 -4.26
N GLY A 68 -13.23 9.13 -5.50
CA GLY A 68 -13.00 10.11 -6.56
C GLY A 68 -11.60 10.71 -6.57
N GLU A 69 -10.65 10.09 -5.87
CA GLU A 69 -9.27 10.58 -5.83
C GLU A 69 -8.32 9.59 -6.49
N TYR A 70 -7.22 10.09 -7.02
CA TYR A 70 -6.25 9.29 -7.78
C TYR A 70 -4.80 9.57 -7.39
N ARG A 71 -4.56 10.61 -6.58
CA ARG A 71 -3.20 11.05 -6.23
C ARG A 71 -2.88 10.76 -4.79
N ILE A 72 -1.76 10.06 -4.59
CA ILE A 72 -1.29 9.59 -3.29
C ILE A 72 -0.19 10.52 -2.77
N LYS A 73 -0.28 10.91 -1.51
CA LYS A 73 0.80 11.65 -0.84
C LYS A 73 1.74 10.68 -0.14
N LYS A 74 1.20 9.78 0.70
CA LYS A 74 1.97 8.78 1.44
C LYS A 74 1.20 7.48 1.47
N ILE A 75 1.92 6.36 1.53
CA ILE A 75 1.30 5.05 1.66
C ILE A 75 2.17 4.16 2.54
N VAL A 76 1.55 3.33 3.36
CA VAL A 76 2.23 2.35 4.20
C VAL A 76 1.41 1.08 4.32
N ALA A 77 2.10 -0.04 4.30
CA ALA A 77 1.48 -1.34 4.57
C ALA A 77 2.22 -2.02 5.72
N THR A 78 1.45 -2.71 6.55
CA THR A 78 1.99 -3.48 7.67
C THR A 78 1.49 -4.90 7.60
N TRP A 79 2.29 -5.83 8.08
CA TRP A 79 1.98 -7.26 8.11
C TRP A 79 2.20 -7.79 9.51
N LYS A 80 1.28 -8.62 9.97
CA LYS A 80 1.43 -9.31 11.25
C LYS A 80 1.65 -10.80 10.97
N ASP A 81 2.76 -11.33 11.49
CA ASP A 81 3.07 -12.74 11.31
C ASP A 81 2.28 -13.61 12.30
N GLU A 82 2.47 -14.94 12.20
CA GLU A 82 1.74 -15.90 13.05
C GLU A 82 2.10 -15.76 14.54
N ARG A 83 3.25 -15.17 14.86
CA ARG A 83 3.67 -14.94 16.24
C ARG A 83 3.16 -13.61 16.79
N GLY A 84 2.40 -12.86 15.98
CA GLY A 84 1.86 -11.57 16.38
C GLY A 84 2.81 -10.39 16.23
N LYS A 85 3.95 -10.59 15.55
CA LYS A 85 4.90 -9.50 15.30
C LYS A 85 4.46 -8.72 14.07
N THR A 86 4.58 -7.40 14.16
CA THR A 86 4.17 -6.49 13.09
C THR A 86 5.39 -5.91 12.39
N PHE A 87 5.33 -5.88 11.08
CA PHE A 87 6.40 -5.37 10.22
C PHE A 87 5.82 -4.36 9.24
N VAL A 88 6.58 -3.31 8.93
CA VAL A 88 6.29 -2.45 7.79
C VAL A 88 6.84 -3.17 6.57
N ILE A 89 6.04 -3.30 5.52
CA ILE A 89 6.47 -4.00 4.30
C ILE A 89 6.38 -3.05 3.11
N SER A 90 7.29 -3.28 2.16
CA SER A 90 7.28 -2.55 0.90
C SER A 90 6.16 -3.11 0.01
N PRO A 91 5.50 -2.27 -0.81
CA PRO A 91 4.47 -2.77 -1.73
C PRO A 91 5.08 -3.72 -2.75
N CYS A 92 4.30 -4.73 -3.15
CA CYS A 92 4.73 -5.67 -4.18
C CYS A 92 4.80 -4.97 -5.55
N GLY A 93 5.43 -5.64 -6.52
CA GLY A 93 5.57 -5.06 -7.86
C GLY A 93 4.26 -4.69 -8.51
N ASN A 94 3.24 -5.54 -8.32
CA ASN A 94 1.90 -5.27 -8.86
C ASN A 94 1.31 -3.99 -8.27
N CYS A 95 1.45 -3.79 -6.96
CA CYS A 95 0.93 -2.60 -6.31
C CYS A 95 1.71 -1.34 -6.71
N ARG A 96 3.02 -1.46 -6.88
CA ARG A 96 3.84 -0.35 -7.37
C ARG A 96 3.38 0.11 -8.74
N GLN A 97 3.12 -0.84 -9.64
CA GLN A 97 2.65 -0.56 -10.99
C GLN A 97 1.25 0.07 -10.95
N LEU A 98 0.35 -0.47 -10.11
CA LEU A 98 -1.00 0.06 -9.97
C LEU A 98 -0.98 1.52 -9.51
N MET A 99 -0.13 1.85 -8.55
CA MET A 99 0.01 3.23 -8.06
C MET A 99 0.36 4.18 -9.20
N ARG A 100 1.34 3.80 -10.02
CA ARG A 100 1.77 4.61 -11.16
C ARG A 100 0.66 4.72 -12.20
N GLU A 101 -0.06 3.63 -12.47
CA GLU A 101 -1.13 3.62 -13.47
C GLU A 101 -2.36 4.41 -13.03
N THR A 102 -2.56 4.54 -11.73
CA THR A 102 -3.68 5.32 -11.19
C THR A 102 -3.51 6.81 -11.51
N ASP A 103 -2.28 7.31 -11.42
CA ASP A 103 -1.92 8.68 -11.81
C ASP A 103 -0.41 8.76 -11.91
N GLU A 104 0.10 9.32 -13.01
CA GLU A 104 1.53 9.43 -13.26
C GLU A 104 2.26 10.17 -12.13
N SER A 105 1.59 11.17 -11.52
CA SER A 105 2.19 11.94 -10.42
C SER A 105 2.45 11.09 -9.19
N ASN A 106 1.89 9.88 -9.11
CA ASN A 106 2.15 8.97 -7.98
C ASN A 106 3.59 8.45 -7.97
N LEU A 107 4.35 8.67 -9.03
CA LEU A 107 5.79 8.41 -9.01
C LEU A 107 6.49 9.23 -7.93
N GLU A 108 5.91 10.37 -7.52
CA GLU A 108 6.42 11.22 -6.45
C GLU A 108 5.79 10.92 -5.09
N ALA A 109 4.90 9.91 -5.00
CA ALA A 109 4.30 9.51 -3.73
C ALA A 109 5.37 8.96 -2.79
N GLU A 110 5.24 9.25 -1.52
CA GLU A 110 6.15 8.74 -0.50
C GLU A 110 5.67 7.37 -0.02
N VAL A 111 6.53 6.38 -0.17
CA VAL A 111 6.31 5.04 0.38
C VAL A 111 7.03 4.96 1.72
N ILE A 112 6.29 4.76 2.78
CA ILE A 112 6.84 4.67 4.13
C ILE A 112 7.43 3.28 4.32
N LEU A 113 8.71 3.21 4.67
CA LEU A 113 9.41 1.96 4.94
C LEU A 113 9.70 1.77 6.43
N ASP A 114 9.72 2.86 7.19
CA ASP A 114 9.96 2.84 8.63
C ASP A 114 9.54 4.20 9.19
N GLU A 115 9.60 4.34 10.51
CA GLU A 115 9.23 5.61 11.15
C GLU A 115 10.03 6.80 10.62
N LYS A 116 11.29 6.55 10.22
CA LYS A 116 12.20 7.61 9.76
C LYS A 116 12.67 7.41 8.34
N LYS A 117 12.02 6.56 7.56
CA LYS A 117 12.47 6.30 6.20
C LYS A 117 11.30 6.23 5.23
N ASN A 118 11.32 7.17 4.28
CA ASN A 118 10.42 7.18 3.13
C ASN A 118 11.25 7.15 1.87
N VAL A 119 10.72 6.50 0.84
CA VAL A 119 11.28 6.57 -0.50
C VAL A 119 10.18 6.98 -1.45
N LEU A 120 10.53 7.56 -2.58
CA LEU A 120 9.54 7.88 -3.60
C LEU A 120 9.21 6.63 -4.41
N LEU A 121 7.97 6.53 -4.87
CA LEU A 121 7.56 5.37 -5.67
C LEU A 121 8.50 5.15 -6.86
N LYS A 122 8.97 6.22 -7.49
CA LYS A 122 9.86 6.11 -8.65
C LYS A 122 11.18 5.38 -8.32
N GLU A 123 11.60 5.40 -7.05
CA GLU A 123 12.80 4.66 -6.64
C GLU A 123 12.53 3.16 -6.54
N LEU A 124 11.27 2.77 -6.43
CA LEU A 124 10.85 1.37 -6.34
C LEU A 124 10.32 0.82 -7.67
N LEU A 125 10.34 1.65 -8.72
CA LEU A 125 9.77 1.28 -10.01
C LEU A 125 10.66 1.79 -11.16
N PRO A 126 11.96 1.39 -11.15
CA PRO A 126 12.87 1.84 -12.19
C PRO A 126 12.56 1.15 -13.51
N TYR A 127 12.81 1.87 -14.61
CA TYR A 127 12.67 1.36 -15.97
C TYR A 127 11.27 0.79 -16.28
N TYR A 128 10.24 1.25 -15.62
CA TYR A 128 8.89 0.70 -15.77
C TYR A 128 8.30 0.86 -17.18
N ASP A 129 8.82 1.83 -17.95
CA ASP A 129 8.37 2.10 -19.31
C ASP A 129 9.53 2.03 -20.31
N TRP A 130 10.59 1.33 -19.94
CA TRP A 130 11.78 1.21 -20.78
C TRP A 130 11.58 0.19 -21.88
N TRP A 131 11.97 0.57 -23.10
CA TRP A 131 12.17 -0.36 -24.21
C TRP A 131 13.19 0.24 -25.18
N GLN A 132 13.84 -0.63 -25.93
CA GLN A 132 14.85 -0.25 -26.89
C GLN A 132 14.64 -1.03 -28.20
N GLU A 133 14.50 -0.31 -29.30
CA GLU A 133 14.33 -0.95 -30.61
C GLU A 133 15.58 -1.78 -30.95
N GLN A 134 15.36 -2.96 -31.51
CA GLN A 134 16.44 -3.85 -31.93
C GLN A 134 16.52 -3.84 -33.44
N GLN A 135 17.73 -4.02 -33.95
CA GLN A 135 17.99 -4.09 -35.37
C GLN A 135 18.02 -5.52 -35.92
#